data_055a9963071a4292de9c7a8fd551900e
#
_entry.id   055a9963071a4292de9c7a8fd551900e
#
_cell.length_a   1.000
_cell.length_b   1.000
_cell.length_c   1.000
_cell.angle_alpha   90.00
_cell.angle_beta   90.00
_cell.angle_gamma   90.00
#
_symmetry.space_group_name_H-M   'P 1'
#
loop_
_entity.id
_entity.type
_entity.pdbx_description
1 polymer ?
#
loop_
_entity_poly.entity_id
_entity_poly.type
_entity_poly.pdbx_seq_one_letter_code
_entity_poly.pdbx_strand_id
1 'polypeptide(L)' 'MAHSARYQITDSVRSIEIEVGKLLDLVVMLKEAGDEELSSSVALQANRLLDAAVALRIALAAE' A
#
# COMPACT_ATOMS: atom_id res chain seq x y z
N MET A 1 6.12 -24.07 -9.19
CA MET A 1 6.25 -24.53 -7.81
C MET A 1 5.39 -23.67 -6.91
N ALA A 2 4.56 -24.30 -6.06
CA ALA A 2 3.60 -23.60 -5.22
C ALA A 2 4.28 -22.61 -4.27
N HIS A 3 5.41 -23.00 -3.65
CA HIS A 3 6.13 -22.12 -2.73
C HIS A 3 6.75 -20.92 -3.46
N SER A 4 7.06 -21.06 -4.74
CA SER A 4 7.62 -19.96 -5.53
C SER A 4 6.57 -18.88 -5.79
N ALA A 5 5.33 -19.27 -6.10
CA ALA A 5 4.24 -18.34 -6.28
C ALA A 5 3.92 -17.60 -4.98
N ARG A 6 3.92 -18.33 -3.87
CA ARG A 6 3.69 -17.78 -2.55
C ARG A 6 4.76 -16.74 -2.20
N TYR A 7 6.01 -17.05 -2.48
CA TYR A 7 7.12 -16.13 -2.27
C TYR A 7 6.94 -14.86 -3.10
N GLN A 8 6.52 -15.02 -4.36
CA GLN A 8 6.31 -13.88 -5.26
C GLN A 8 5.18 -12.98 -4.76
N ILE A 9 4.11 -13.55 -4.22
CA ILE A 9 3.01 -12.78 -3.65
C ILE A 9 3.51 -11.99 -2.43
N THR A 10 4.27 -12.62 -1.56
CA THR A 10 4.83 -11.97 -0.38
C THR A 10 5.71 -10.78 -0.78
N ASP A 11 6.54 -10.98 -1.79
CA ASP A 11 7.42 -9.92 -2.29
C ASP A 11 6.61 -8.78 -2.90
N SER A 12 5.56 -9.10 -3.65
CA SER A 12 4.67 -8.09 -4.23
C SER A 12 3.94 -7.29 -3.16
N VAL A 13 3.47 -7.95 -2.11
CA VAL A 13 2.82 -7.27 -0.98
C VAL A 13 3.79 -6.29 -0.32
N ARG A 14 5.04 -6.70 -0.14
CA ARG A 14 6.07 -5.81 0.42
C ARG A 14 6.28 -4.59 -0.47
N SER A 15 6.32 -4.78 -1.79
CA SER A 15 6.47 -3.68 -2.73
C SER A 15 5.30 -2.71 -2.66
N ILE A 16 4.08 -3.23 -2.52
CA ILE A 16 2.89 -2.40 -2.36
C ILE A 16 2.99 -1.55 -1.09
N GLU A 17 3.43 -2.15 0.01
CA GLU A 17 3.59 -1.44 1.27
C GLU A 17 4.60 -0.29 1.16
N ILE A 18 5.69 -0.52 0.45
CA ILE A 18 6.70 0.51 0.21
C ILE A 18 6.10 1.65 -0.62
N GLU A 19 5.35 1.31 -1.68
CA GLU A 19 4.70 2.32 -2.52
C GLU A 19 3.63 3.10 -1.77
N VAL A 20 2.90 2.46 -0.88
CA VAL A 20 1.95 3.15 0.00
C VAL A 20 2.67 4.18 0.85
N GLY A 21 3.83 3.83 1.41
CA GLY A 21 4.65 4.78 2.18
C GLY A 21 5.03 6.01 1.37
N LYS A 22 5.43 5.81 0.11
CA LYS A 22 5.75 6.92 -0.79
C LYS A 22 4.53 7.78 -1.09
N LEU A 23 3.37 7.16 -1.30
CA LEU A 23 2.13 7.89 -1.52
C LEU A 23 1.75 8.75 -0.31
N LEU A 24 1.94 8.23 0.89
CA LEU A 24 1.64 8.97 2.11
C LEU A 24 2.59 10.16 2.28
N ASP A 25 3.84 10.03 1.86
CA ASP A 25 4.77 11.15 1.85
C ASP A 25 4.29 12.24 0.87
N LEU A 26 3.78 11.83 -0.29
CA LEU A 26 3.22 12.77 -1.27
C LEU A 26 1.97 13.47 -0.75
N VAL A 27 1.18 12.79 0.07
CA VAL A 27 0.00 13.40 0.73
C VAL A 27 0.43 14.61 1.55
N VAL A 28 1.50 14.48 2.32
CA VAL A 28 2.03 15.58 3.13
C VAL A 28 2.47 16.73 2.24
N MET A 29 3.20 16.43 1.16
CA MET A 29 3.67 17.45 0.22
C MET A 29 2.54 18.20 -0.45
N LEU A 30 1.50 17.46 -0.86
CA LEU A 30 0.31 18.06 -1.48
C LEU A 30 -0.42 18.97 -0.50
N LYS A 31 -0.53 18.56 0.74
CA LYS A 31 -1.17 19.36 1.79
C LYS A 31 -0.40 20.64 2.04
N GLU A 32 0.93 20.56 2.12
CA GLU A 32 1.77 21.73 2.30
C GLU A 32 1.70 22.68 1.11
N ALA A 33 1.48 22.14 -0.09
CA ALA A 33 1.31 22.94 -1.30
C ALA A 33 -0.09 23.56 -1.42
N GLY A 34 -1.00 23.25 -0.51
CA GLY A 34 -2.35 23.79 -0.49
C GLY A 34 -3.36 23.01 -1.32
N ASP A 35 -2.96 21.86 -1.88
CA ASP A 35 -3.87 21.01 -2.66
C ASP A 35 -4.53 19.97 -1.77
N GLU A 36 -5.46 20.42 -0.95
CA GLU A 36 -6.13 19.58 0.04
C GLU A 36 -7.01 18.51 -0.59
N GLU A 37 -7.64 18.83 -1.69
CA GLU A 37 -8.55 17.91 -2.37
C GLU A 37 -7.78 16.70 -2.91
N LEU A 38 -6.68 16.93 -3.62
CA LEU A 38 -5.86 15.86 -4.13
C LEU A 38 -5.16 15.11 -3.00
N SER A 39 -4.71 15.81 -1.98
CA SER A 39 -4.11 15.20 -0.79
C SER A 39 -5.08 14.19 -0.16
N SER A 40 -6.35 14.58 0.02
CA SER A 40 -7.37 13.70 0.60
C SER A 40 -7.65 12.49 -0.28
N SER A 41 -7.73 12.69 -1.60
CA SER A 41 -7.96 11.60 -2.54
C SER A 41 -6.83 10.58 -2.52
N VAL A 42 -5.59 11.06 -2.53
CA VAL A 42 -4.42 10.16 -2.50
C VAL A 42 -4.37 9.42 -1.16
N ALA A 43 -4.64 10.11 -0.05
CA ALA A 43 -4.66 9.48 1.27
C ALA A 43 -5.68 8.35 1.33
N LEU A 44 -6.88 8.57 0.79
CA LEU A 44 -7.92 7.56 0.76
C LEU A 44 -7.49 6.32 -0.02
N GLN A 45 -6.94 6.53 -1.22
CA GLN A 45 -6.50 5.41 -2.05
C GLN A 45 -5.30 4.69 -1.45
N ALA A 46 -4.35 5.41 -0.86
CA ALA A 46 -3.21 4.82 -0.19
C ALA A 46 -3.65 3.93 0.97
N ASN A 47 -4.62 4.39 1.77
CA ASN A 47 -5.14 3.59 2.88
C ASN A 47 -5.88 2.34 2.41
N ARG A 48 -6.61 2.42 1.31
CA ARG A 48 -7.26 1.25 0.71
C ARG A 48 -6.25 0.22 0.23
N LEU A 49 -5.16 0.68 -0.39
CA LEU A 49 -4.08 -0.20 -0.82
C LEU A 49 -3.40 -0.87 0.37
N LEU A 50 -3.18 -0.12 1.43
CA LEU A 50 -2.59 -0.66 2.65
C LEU A 50 -3.48 -1.74 3.26
N ASP A 51 -4.79 -1.49 3.33
CA ASP A 51 -5.74 -2.47 3.85
C ASP A 51 -5.72 -3.76 3.03
N ALA A 52 -5.66 -3.64 1.70
CA ALA A 52 -5.57 -4.80 0.82
C ALA A 52 -4.27 -5.57 1.05
N ALA A 53 -3.15 -4.88 1.20
CA ALA A 53 -1.85 -5.51 1.46
C ALA A 53 -1.84 -6.24 2.80
N VAL A 54 -2.41 -5.63 3.83
CA VAL A 54 -2.52 -6.26 5.16
C VAL A 54 -3.40 -7.50 5.08
N ALA A 55 -4.53 -7.43 4.37
CA ALA A 55 -5.42 -8.57 4.20
C ALA A 55 -4.72 -9.74 3.51
N LEU A 56 -3.90 -9.44 2.49
CA LEU A 56 -3.13 -10.47 1.80
C LEU A 56 -2.08 -11.11 2.71
N ARG A 57 -1.41 -10.31 3.55
CA ARG A 57 -0.46 -10.83 4.52
C ARG A 57 -1.13 -11.79 5.49
N ILE A 58 -2.30 -11.42 5.98
CA ILE A 58 -3.05 -12.25 6.90
C ILE A 58 -3.45 -13.56 6.22
N ALA A 59 -3.93 -13.49 4.98
CA ALA A 59 -4.32 -14.66 4.22
C ALA A 59 -3.14 -15.60 3.99
N LEU A 60 -1.96 -15.05 3.67
CA LEU A 60 -0.74 -15.85 3.48
C LEU A 60 -0.31 -16.52 4.78
N ALA A 61 -0.39 -15.82 5.89
CA ALA A 61 -0.01 -16.35 7.19
C ALA A 61 -0.97 -17.42 7.69
N ALA A 62 -2.24 -17.37 7.29
CA ALA A 62 -3.26 -18.30 7.71
C ALA A 62 -3.13 -19.67 7.04
N GLU A 63 -2.40 -19.75 5.94
CA GLU A 63 -2.14 -21.03 5.28
C GLU A 63 -0.89 -21.69 5.85
#